data_84e6a27c10edb8c4100dae0cc42cad4b
#
_entry.id   84e6a27c10edb8c4100dae0cc42cad4b
#
_cell.length_a   1.000
_cell.length_b   1.000
_cell.length_c   1.000
_cell.angle_alpha   90.00
_cell.angle_beta   90.00
_cell.angle_gamma   90.00
#
_symmetry.space_group_name_H-M   'P 1'
#
loop_
_entity.id
_entity.type
_entity.pdbx_description
1 polymer ?
#
loop_
_entity_poly.entity_id
_entity_poly.type
_entity_poly.pdbx_seq_one_letter_code
_entity_poly.pdbx_strand_id
1 'polypeptide(L)'
;GPIPLTVDTACTDEFEPLARYSGLKEIERVSRFHILNHKAVAKKYANDIGKKYENLNLVVCHMGGGTSVAIHKNGRIIDGNNGLDGDGPFSTDRSCGLPVGALIDMCYSGKYTYQEMRRKIKGLGGLMSYVGETDVELIQKKACEEHNKACEEALDAMCYQTSKEIAAMSSVVNGKVDAILITGGIANSKYLMDKIIERVSFIAPVHLYPGEFEM
;
A
#
# COMPACT_ATOMS: atom_id res chain seq x y z
N GLY A 1 -5.78 30.05 24.92
CA GLY A 1 -6.35 28.71 24.67
C GLY A 1 -5.24 27.73 24.31
N PRO A 2 -5.44 26.41 24.43
CA PRO A 2 -4.43 25.43 24.03
C PRO A 2 -4.13 25.55 22.53
N ILE A 3 -2.85 25.46 22.16
CA ILE A 3 -2.43 25.43 20.77
C ILE A 3 -2.77 24.03 20.25
N PRO A 4 -3.62 23.89 19.21
CA PRO A 4 -3.90 22.59 18.63
C PRO A 4 -2.62 22.08 17.93
N LEU A 5 -2.15 20.89 18.31
CA LEU A 5 -1.05 20.21 17.66
C LEU A 5 -1.62 19.08 16.81
N THR A 6 -1.24 19.03 15.54
CA THR A 6 -1.56 17.93 14.64
C THR A 6 -0.28 17.12 14.43
N VAL A 7 -0.37 15.80 14.61
CA VAL A 7 0.77 14.89 14.48
C VAL A 7 0.57 14.02 13.26
N ASP A 8 1.60 13.97 12.40
CA ASP A 8 1.71 13.05 11.26
C ASP A 8 0.43 12.90 10.41
N THR A 9 -0.14 14.04 9.98
CA THR A 9 -1.35 14.04 9.13
C THR A 9 -1.13 13.33 7.79
N ALA A 10 -2.23 12.94 7.13
CA ALA A 10 -2.20 12.36 5.78
C ALA A 10 -1.55 13.28 4.71
N CYS A 11 -1.27 14.52 5.05
CA CYS A 11 -0.58 15.50 4.21
C CYS A 11 0.88 15.73 4.63
N THR A 12 1.40 14.99 5.62
CA THR A 12 2.82 15.04 5.97
C THR A 12 3.63 14.51 4.79
N ASP A 13 4.54 15.33 4.28
CA ASP A 13 5.36 14.99 3.12
C ASP A 13 6.85 15.07 3.48
N GLU A 14 7.46 13.91 3.60
CA GLU A 14 8.89 13.75 3.94
C GLU A 14 9.68 13.12 2.79
N PHE A 15 9.09 13.01 1.60
CA PHE A 15 9.71 12.39 0.44
C PHE A 15 11.04 13.05 0.07
N GLU A 16 12.03 12.24 -0.24
CA GLU A 16 13.27 12.71 -0.81
C GLU A 16 13.04 13.29 -2.22
N PRO A 17 13.89 14.21 -2.71
CA PRO A 17 13.71 14.84 -4.01
C PRO A 17 13.55 13.86 -5.18
N LEU A 18 14.30 12.75 -5.18
CA LEU A 18 14.21 11.74 -6.26
C LEU A 18 12.87 11.00 -6.25
N ALA A 19 12.24 10.83 -5.09
CA ALA A 19 10.93 10.19 -4.97
C ALA A 19 9.80 10.98 -5.62
N ARG A 20 10.01 12.26 -5.94
CA ARG A 20 9.00 13.15 -6.51
C ARG A 20 8.88 13.07 -8.03
N TYR A 21 9.85 12.48 -8.69
CA TYR A 21 9.84 12.37 -10.16
C TYR A 21 8.86 11.29 -10.60
N SER A 22 7.90 11.68 -11.45
CA SER A 22 6.91 10.77 -12.04
C SER A 22 7.27 10.28 -13.45
N GLY A 23 8.11 11.02 -14.14
CA GLY A 23 8.38 10.86 -15.58
C GLY A 23 7.77 11.96 -16.45
N LEU A 24 6.83 12.75 -15.91
CA LEU A 24 6.31 13.97 -16.53
C LEU A 24 6.51 15.16 -15.59
N LYS A 25 7.11 16.23 -16.08
CA LYS A 25 7.43 17.43 -15.29
C LYS A 25 6.19 18.07 -14.65
N GLU A 26 5.06 17.97 -15.33
CA GLU A 26 3.77 18.52 -14.91
C GLU A 26 3.07 17.71 -13.83
N ILE A 27 3.56 16.50 -13.57
CA ILE A 27 2.98 15.57 -12.60
C ILE A 27 4.04 15.21 -11.57
N GLU A 28 3.94 15.79 -10.39
CA GLU A 28 4.80 15.43 -9.25
C GLU A 28 4.16 14.31 -8.43
N ARG A 29 4.97 13.34 -7.97
CA ARG A 29 4.55 12.34 -6.98
C ARG A 29 4.43 13.01 -5.61
N VAL A 30 3.35 12.75 -4.92
CA VAL A 30 3.04 13.35 -3.62
C VAL A 30 2.73 12.28 -2.57
N SER A 31 3.11 12.56 -1.33
CA SER A 31 2.82 11.71 -0.18
C SER A 31 1.33 11.76 0.15
N ARG A 32 0.58 10.69 -0.17
CA ARG A 32 -0.86 10.52 0.14
C ARG A 32 -1.17 9.08 0.49
N PHE A 33 -1.04 8.73 1.79
CA PHE A 33 -1.28 7.38 2.28
C PHE A 33 -1.46 7.36 3.80
N HIS A 34 -1.44 6.19 4.43
CA HIS A 34 -1.72 5.97 5.87
C HIS A 34 -0.51 6.36 6.76
N ILE A 35 -0.01 7.58 6.66
CA ILE A 35 1.25 8.05 7.30
C ILE A 35 1.24 7.82 8.80
N LEU A 36 0.14 8.16 9.48
CA LEU A 36 0.02 8.02 10.93
C LEU A 36 0.20 6.56 11.35
N ASN A 37 -0.51 5.64 10.70
CA ASN A 37 -0.39 4.21 10.97
C ASN A 37 1.01 3.68 10.64
N HIS A 38 1.61 4.09 9.51
CA HIS A 38 2.98 3.73 9.13
C HIS A 38 3.98 4.09 10.22
N LYS A 39 3.95 5.33 10.71
CA LYS A 39 4.86 5.80 11.77
C LYS A 39 4.60 5.15 13.11
N ALA A 40 3.32 4.93 13.46
CA ALA A 40 2.97 4.26 14.71
C ALA A 40 3.52 2.83 14.76
N VAL A 41 3.31 2.06 13.69
CA VAL A 41 3.83 0.68 13.58
C VAL A 41 5.36 0.64 13.56
N ALA A 42 6.02 1.54 12.83
CA ALA A 42 7.47 1.63 12.78
C ALA A 42 8.08 1.94 14.16
N LYS A 43 7.50 2.90 14.90
CA LYS A 43 7.92 3.24 16.26
C LYS A 43 7.65 2.08 17.23
N LYS A 44 6.49 1.41 17.11
CA LYS A 44 6.17 0.23 17.92
C LYS A 44 7.20 -0.87 17.70
N TYR A 45 7.49 -1.25 16.45
CA TYR A 45 8.52 -2.24 16.15
C TYR A 45 9.88 -1.87 16.75
N ALA A 46 10.31 -0.63 16.57
CA ALA A 46 11.58 -0.16 17.12
C ALA A 46 11.64 -0.33 18.66
N ASN A 47 10.56 0.01 19.36
CA ASN A 47 10.44 -0.18 20.80
C ASN A 47 10.46 -1.67 21.19
N ASP A 48 9.73 -2.53 20.47
CA ASP A 48 9.65 -3.97 20.73
C ASP A 48 11.03 -4.65 20.65
N ILE A 49 11.94 -4.13 19.77
CA ILE A 49 13.30 -4.66 19.62
C ILE A 49 14.37 -3.84 20.37
N GLY A 50 13.98 -2.85 21.17
CA GLY A 50 14.90 -2.00 21.96
C GLY A 50 15.82 -1.11 21.14
N LYS A 51 15.42 -0.71 19.93
CA LYS A 51 16.17 0.20 19.05
C LYS A 51 15.46 1.53 18.87
N LYS A 52 16.20 2.54 18.42
CA LYS A 52 15.61 3.82 18.01
C LYS A 52 15.10 3.71 16.57
N TYR A 53 13.91 4.24 16.31
CA TYR A 53 13.29 4.25 14.98
C TYR A 53 14.19 4.94 13.94
N GLU A 54 14.91 6.00 14.34
CA GLU A 54 15.85 6.75 13.48
C GLU A 54 17.05 5.91 12.99
N ASN A 55 17.31 4.78 13.62
CA ASN A 55 18.43 3.90 13.27
C ASN A 55 18.02 2.71 12.40
N LEU A 56 16.77 2.68 11.94
CA LEU A 56 16.22 1.57 11.18
C LEU A 56 15.80 1.99 9.77
N ASN A 57 16.03 1.10 8.81
CA ASN A 57 15.43 1.14 7.48
C ASN A 57 14.28 0.13 7.45
N LEU A 58 13.05 0.60 7.35
CA LEU A 58 11.86 -0.24 7.42
C LEU A 58 11.00 -0.07 6.16
N VAL A 59 10.61 -1.19 5.55
CA VAL A 59 9.50 -1.15 4.60
C VAL A 59 8.22 -1.40 5.40
N VAL A 60 7.31 -0.46 5.37
CA VAL A 60 5.99 -0.59 6.02
C VAL A 60 4.92 -0.72 4.95
N CYS A 61 4.07 -1.72 5.08
CA CYS A 61 2.96 -2.00 4.18
C CYS A 61 1.65 -2.00 4.97
N HIS A 62 0.79 -1.02 4.74
CA HIS A 62 -0.56 -0.99 5.28
C HIS A 62 -1.53 -1.55 4.24
N MET A 63 -2.31 -2.56 4.60
CA MET A 63 -3.30 -3.21 3.75
C MET A 63 -4.69 -3.13 4.39
N GLY A 64 -5.54 -2.29 3.81
CA GLY A 64 -6.93 -2.08 4.19
C GLY A 64 -7.80 -1.78 2.97
N GLY A 65 -8.74 -0.87 3.06
CA GLY A 65 -9.48 -0.35 1.89
C GLY A 65 -8.57 0.25 0.82
N GLY A 66 -7.43 0.84 1.22
CA GLY A 66 -6.29 1.17 0.36
C GLY A 66 -5.06 0.36 0.74
N THR A 67 -4.14 0.19 -0.19
CA THR A 67 -2.83 -0.41 0.07
C THR A 67 -1.76 0.66 -0.09
N SER A 68 -0.94 0.85 0.94
CA SER A 68 0.21 1.76 0.89
C SER A 68 1.47 1.05 1.36
N VAL A 69 2.53 1.22 0.58
CA VAL A 69 3.86 0.68 0.87
C VAL A 69 4.84 1.84 0.87
N ALA A 70 5.61 1.99 1.92
CA ALA A 70 6.57 3.08 2.06
C ALA A 70 7.87 2.61 2.69
N ILE A 71 8.96 3.29 2.34
CA ILE A 71 10.28 3.09 2.94
C ILE A 71 10.57 4.18 3.97
N HIS A 72 10.95 3.73 5.15
CA HIS A 72 11.34 4.59 6.28
C HIS A 72 12.86 4.53 6.46
N LYS A 73 13.49 5.69 6.62
CA LYS A 73 14.92 5.85 6.87
C LYS A 73 15.17 7.08 7.73
N ASN A 74 16.04 6.97 8.70
CA ASN A 74 16.40 8.07 9.61
C ASN A 74 15.17 8.71 10.29
N GLY A 75 14.18 7.92 10.70
CA GLY A 75 12.95 8.41 11.34
C GLY A 75 11.96 9.12 10.41
N ARG A 76 12.15 9.04 9.09
CA ARG A 76 11.35 9.71 8.06
C ARG A 76 10.83 8.72 7.03
N ILE A 77 9.70 9.04 6.42
CA ILE A 77 9.16 8.31 5.25
C ILE A 77 9.70 8.97 3.99
N ILE A 78 10.70 8.36 3.36
CA ILE A 78 11.45 8.99 2.27
C ILE A 78 10.90 8.70 0.88
N ASP A 79 10.09 7.66 0.72
CA ASP A 79 9.34 7.32 -0.50
C ASP A 79 8.14 6.42 -0.16
N GLY A 80 7.16 6.36 -1.02
CA GLY A 80 5.99 5.49 -0.90
C GLY A 80 5.03 5.69 -2.08
N ASN A 81 4.07 4.78 -2.25
CA ASN A 81 3.04 4.93 -3.26
C ASN A 81 1.88 5.82 -2.78
N ASN A 82 1.19 6.45 -3.72
CA ASN A 82 -0.08 7.12 -3.46
C ASN A 82 -1.22 6.09 -3.46
N GLY A 83 -1.50 5.51 -2.30
CA GLY A 83 -2.55 4.51 -2.13
C GLY A 83 -3.99 5.05 -2.18
N LEU A 84 -4.18 6.34 -2.45
CA LEU A 84 -5.50 6.95 -2.52
C LEU A 84 -6.09 6.90 -3.94
N ASP A 85 -5.37 7.45 -4.91
CA ASP A 85 -5.82 7.58 -6.30
C ASP A 85 -4.64 7.64 -7.30
N GLY A 86 -3.51 7.10 -6.91
CA GLY A 86 -2.25 7.20 -7.66
C GLY A 86 -1.67 5.87 -8.08
N ASP A 87 -0.45 5.65 -7.68
CA ASP A 87 0.40 4.52 -8.07
C ASP A 87 0.37 3.36 -7.05
N GLY A 88 1.15 2.32 -7.34
CA GLY A 88 1.30 1.15 -6.47
C GLY A 88 0.30 0.04 -6.72
N PRO A 89 0.17 -0.91 -5.79
CA PRO A 89 -0.67 -2.09 -5.94
C PRO A 89 -2.14 -1.74 -5.80
N PHE A 90 -3.01 -2.43 -6.54
CA PHE A 90 -4.44 -2.30 -6.35
C PHE A 90 -4.88 -2.85 -4.98
N SER A 91 -5.99 -2.35 -4.47
CA SER A 91 -6.57 -2.75 -3.19
C SER A 91 -7.97 -3.36 -3.36
N THR A 92 -8.79 -3.29 -2.32
CA THR A 92 -10.17 -3.83 -2.37
C THR A 92 -11.06 -3.05 -3.35
N ASP A 93 -10.93 -1.71 -3.40
CA ASP A 93 -11.78 -0.85 -4.23
C ASP A 93 -11.03 0.18 -5.08
N ARG A 94 -9.67 0.13 -5.09
CA ARG A 94 -8.81 1.09 -5.81
C ARG A 94 -7.97 0.37 -6.85
N SER A 95 -7.94 0.93 -8.07
CA SER A 95 -7.16 0.37 -9.17
C SER A 95 -5.66 0.64 -9.06
N CYS A 96 -5.29 1.76 -8.43
CA CYS A 96 -3.91 2.26 -8.30
C CYS A 96 -3.14 2.26 -9.64
N GLY A 97 -1.95 1.67 -9.71
CA GLY A 97 -1.10 1.72 -10.89
C GLY A 97 -1.71 1.03 -12.11
N LEU A 98 -2.16 1.80 -13.08
CA LEU A 98 -2.72 1.33 -14.35
C LEU A 98 -1.75 1.57 -15.51
N PRO A 99 -1.83 0.77 -16.60
CA PRO A 99 -1.19 1.10 -17.86
C PRO A 99 -1.71 2.44 -18.38
N VAL A 100 -0.84 3.46 -18.37
CA VAL A 100 -1.24 4.87 -18.61
C VAL A 100 -1.87 5.07 -19.99
N GLY A 101 -1.33 4.44 -21.04
CA GLY A 101 -1.89 4.54 -22.40
C GLY A 101 -3.34 4.06 -22.45
N ALA A 102 -3.61 2.87 -21.89
CA ALA A 102 -4.97 2.31 -21.83
C ALA A 102 -5.92 3.19 -21.02
N LEU A 103 -5.45 3.81 -19.94
CA LEU A 103 -6.25 4.74 -19.16
C LEU A 103 -6.63 5.99 -19.98
N ILE A 104 -5.70 6.56 -20.75
CA ILE A 104 -5.95 7.68 -21.65
C ILE A 104 -6.99 7.28 -22.70
N ASP A 105 -6.82 6.12 -23.34
CA ASP A 105 -7.79 5.62 -24.34
C ASP A 105 -9.19 5.48 -23.75
N MET A 106 -9.31 5.00 -22.54
CA MET A 106 -10.60 4.93 -21.83
C MET A 106 -11.18 6.34 -21.57
N CYS A 107 -10.38 7.29 -21.09
CA CYS A 107 -10.81 8.66 -20.80
C CYS A 107 -11.35 9.38 -22.04
N TYR A 108 -10.71 9.18 -23.20
CA TYR A 108 -11.08 9.85 -24.44
C TYR A 108 -11.96 9.00 -25.38
N SER A 109 -12.40 7.83 -24.93
CA SER A 109 -13.28 6.93 -25.73
C SER A 109 -14.70 7.48 -25.97
N GLY A 110 -15.11 8.50 -25.21
CA GLY A 110 -16.49 8.98 -25.19
C GLY A 110 -17.48 8.07 -24.45
N LYS A 111 -17.01 6.93 -23.90
CA LYS A 111 -17.87 5.95 -23.18
C LYS A 111 -18.11 6.32 -21.72
N TYR A 112 -17.24 7.12 -21.14
CA TYR A 112 -17.25 7.45 -19.71
C TYR A 112 -17.10 8.94 -19.49
N THR A 113 -17.87 9.48 -18.56
CA THR A 113 -17.66 10.82 -18.03
C THR A 113 -16.45 10.88 -17.11
N TYR A 114 -15.97 12.06 -16.77
CA TYR A 114 -14.91 12.28 -15.79
C TYR A 114 -15.26 11.63 -14.43
N GLN A 115 -16.49 11.81 -13.95
CA GLN A 115 -16.95 11.26 -12.68
C GLN A 115 -16.96 9.73 -12.68
N GLU A 116 -17.41 9.11 -13.77
CA GLU A 116 -17.37 7.65 -13.91
C GLU A 116 -15.94 7.11 -13.93
N MET A 117 -15.03 7.78 -14.63
CA MET A 117 -13.62 7.39 -14.62
C MET A 117 -13.00 7.54 -13.22
N ARG A 118 -13.30 8.63 -12.49
CA ARG A 118 -12.86 8.79 -11.09
C ARG A 118 -13.37 7.67 -10.19
N ARG A 119 -14.62 7.23 -10.36
CA ARG A 119 -15.19 6.10 -9.61
C ARG A 119 -14.55 4.77 -9.97
N LYS A 120 -14.16 4.56 -11.24
CA LYS A 120 -13.42 3.35 -11.66
C LYS A 120 -12.05 3.26 -11.01
N ILE A 121 -11.39 4.40 -10.79
CA ILE A 121 -10.10 4.45 -10.10
C ILE A 121 -10.26 4.19 -8.60
N LYS A 122 -11.32 4.76 -7.98
CA LYS A 122 -11.56 4.67 -6.53
C LYS A 122 -13.03 4.39 -6.25
N GLY A 123 -13.30 3.23 -5.69
CA GLY A 123 -14.62 2.72 -5.33
C GLY A 123 -15.12 1.58 -6.20
N LEU A 124 -14.71 1.51 -7.48
CA LEU A 124 -15.06 0.43 -8.41
C LEU A 124 -13.82 -0.25 -9.02
N GLY A 125 -12.63 0.08 -8.54
CA GLY A 125 -11.38 -0.55 -8.93
C GLY A 125 -11.05 -1.78 -8.06
N GLY A 126 -9.84 -2.28 -8.19
CA GLY A 126 -9.32 -3.36 -7.36
C GLY A 126 -10.17 -4.64 -7.39
N LEU A 127 -10.29 -5.30 -6.23
CA LEU A 127 -11.09 -6.52 -6.10
C LEU A 127 -12.53 -6.30 -6.52
N MET A 128 -13.12 -5.12 -6.19
CA MET A 128 -14.46 -4.75 -6.62
C MET A 128 -14.64 -4.85 -8.13
N SER A 129 -13.65 -4.47 -8.91
CA SER A 129 -13.69 -4.54 -10.37
C SER A 129 -13.66 -5.98 -10.91
N TYR A 130 -12.93 -6.88 -10.24
CA TYR A 130 -12.72 -8.25 -10.69
C TYR A 130 -13.81 -9.22 -10.21
N VAL A 131 -14.25 -9.07 -8.96
CA VAL A 131 -15.13 -10.05 -8.31
C VAL A 131 -16.41 -9.45 -7.71
N GLY A 132 -16.60 -8.12 -7.85
CA GLY A 132 -17.80 -7.42 -7.39
C GLY A 132 -17.96 -7.34 -5.87
N GLU A 133 -16.85 -7.48 -5.12
CA GLU A 133 -16.83 -7.54 -3.67
C GLU A 133 -15.59 -6.84 -3.13
N THR A 134 -15.69 -6.23 -1.96
CA THR A 134 -14.58 -5.57 -1.25
C THR A 134 -14.23 -6.24 0.07
N ASP A 135 -15.13 -7.05 0.61
CA ASP A 135 -14.89 -7.82 1.82
C ASP A 135 -13.92 -8.98 1.54
N VAL A 136 -12.69 -8.81 2.00
CA VAL A 136 -11.60 -9.78 1.78
C VAL A 136 -11.88 -11.12 2.43
N GLU A 137 -12.54 -11.15 3.59
CA GLU A 137 -12.88 -12.41 4.29
C GLU A 137 -13.90 -13.20 3.45
N LEU A 138 -14.90 -12.50 2.90
CA LEU A 138 -15.90 -13.13 2.03
C LEU A 138 -15.30 -13.62 0.71
N ILE A 139 -14.40 -12.82 0.09
CA ILE A 139 -13.70 -13.23 -1.14
C ILE A 139 -12.81 -14.45 -0.86
N GLN A 140 -12.07 -14.45 0.25
CA GLN A 140 -11.24 -15.57 0.67
C GLN A 140 -12.06 -16.84 0.92
N LYS A 141 -13.22 -16.70 1.58
CA LYS A 141 -14.14 -17.83 1.78
C LYS A 141 -14.58 -18.43 0.44
N LYS A 142 -15.00 -17.59 -0.51
CA LYS A 142 -15.36 -18.05 -1.87
C LYS A 142 -14.19 -18.74 -2.57
N ALA A 143 -12.98 -18.22 -2.45
CA ALA A 143 -11.78 -18.82 -3.03
C ALA A 143 -11.47 -20.19 -2.42
N CYS A 144 -11.43 -20.29 -1.08
CA CYS A 144 -10.94 -21.48 -0.39
C CYS A 144 -12.01 -22.57 -0.22
N GLU A 145 -13.26 -22.19 0.11
CA GLU A 145 -14.33 -23.15 0.44
C GLU A 145 -15.20 -23.46 -0.78
N GLU A 146 -15.47 -22.47 -1.63
CA GLU A 146 -16.33 -22.63 -2.81
C GLU A 146 -15.50 -22.88 -4.10
N HIS A 147 -14.17 -22.91 -3.98
CA HIS A 147 -13.25 -23.09 -5.10
C HIS A 147 -13.46 -22.10 -6.25
N ASN A 148 -13.87 -20.87 -5.92
CA ASN A 148 -14.09 -19.80 -6.89
C ASN A 148 -12.75 -19.30 -7.42
N LYS A 149 -12.40 -19.73 -8.62
CA LYS A 149 -11.13 -19.44 -9.26
C LYS A 149 -10.91 -17.93 -9.50
N ALA A 150 -11.95 -17.19 -9.85
CA ALA A 150 -11.83 -15.74 -10.07
C ALA A 150 -11.47 -15.00 -8.77
N CYS A 151 -12.05 -15.42 -7.63
CA CYS A 151 -11.71 -14.88 -6.32
C CYS A 151 -10.26 -15.22 -5.93
N GLU A 152 -9.84 -16.47 -6.17
CA GLU A 152 -8.46 -16.91 -5.90
C GLU A 152 -7.44 -16.09 -6.72
N GLU A 153 -7.64 -16.00 -8.03
CA GLU A 153 -6.76 -15.26 -8.94
C GLU A 153 -6.70 -13.77 -8.60
N ALA A 154 -7.83 -13.15 -8.23
CA ALA A 154 -7.86 -11.74 -7.86
C ALA A 154 -7.08 -11.47 -6.55
N LEU A 155 -7.22 -12.34 -5.54
CA LEU A 155 -6.45 -12.25 -4.28
C LEU A 155 -4.96 -12.49 -4.54
N ASP A 156 -4.61 -13.46 -5.37
CA ASP A 156 -3.23 -13.76 -5.73
C ASP A 156 -2.58 -12.58 -6.47
N ALA A 157 -3.31 -11.96 -7.39
CA ALA A 157 -2.83 -10.77 -8.11
C ALA A 157 -2.62 -9.57 -7.17
N MET A 158 -3.50 -9.37 -6.18
CA MET A 158 -3.33 -8.33 -5.16
C MET A 158 -2.06 -8.57 -4.33
N CYS A 159 -1.86 -9.79 -3.84
CA CYS A 159 -0.65 -10.17 -3.10
C CYS A 159 0.61 -10.02 -3.95
N TYR A 160 0.54 -10.43 -5.22
CA TYR A 160 1.66 -10.33 -6.17
C TYR A 160 2.09 -8.88 -6.38
N GLN A 161 1.13 -7.97 -6.64
CA GLN A 161 1.46 -6.55 -6.83
C GLN A 161 1.98 -5.91 -5.54
N THR A 162 1.38 -6.23 -4.39
CA THR A 162 1.85 -5.75 -3.09
C THR A 162 3.29 -6.19 -2.82
N SER A 163 3.63 -7.45 -3.11
CA SER A 163 4.99 -7.97 -2.95
C SER A 163 5.99 -7.27 -3.86
N LYS A 164 5.60 -6.97 -5.10
CA LYS A 164 6.44 -6.18 -6.03
C LYS A 164 6.72 -4.78 -5.49
N GLU A 165 5.73 -4.13 -4.92
CA GLU A 165 5.89 -2.78 -4.36
C GLU A 165 6.80 -2.79 -3.12
N ILE A 166 6.67 -3.79 -2.25
CA ILE A 166 7.58 -4.00 -1.12
C ILE A 166 9.03 -4.13 -1.61
N ALA A 167 9.25 -4.93 -2.65
CA ALA A 167 10.58 -5.11 -3.24
C ALA A 167 11.08 -3.82 -3.91
N ALA A 168 10.23 -3.07 -4.60
CA ALA A 168 10.58 -1.79 -5.19
C ALA A 168 11.03 -0.79 -4.11
N MET A 169 10.29 -0.66 -3.01
CA MET A 169 10.67 0.21 -1.89
C MET A 169 11.99 -0.21 -1.23
N SER A 170 12.31 -1.49 -1.20
CA SER A 170 13.59 -1.97 -0.67
C SER A 170 14.81 -1.47 -1.48
N SER A 171 14.63 -1.25 -2.77
CA SER A 171 15.70 -0.76 -3.66
C SER A 171 16.12 0.68 -3.33
N VAL A 172 15.23 1.49 -2.77
CA VAL A 172 15.50 2.89 -2.38
C VAL A 172 16.65 2.98 -1.36
N VAL A 173 16.81 1.96 -0.53
CA VAL A 173 17.91 1.84 0.44
C VAL A 173 18.95 0.80 0.02
N ASN A 174 19.03 0.47 -1.27
CA ASN A 174 19.97 -0.52 -1.84
C ASN A 174 19.85 -1.92 -1.18
N GLY A 175 18.62 -2.32 -0.85
CA GLY A 175 18.33 -3.61 -0.19
C GLY A 175 18.71 -3.66 1.30
N LYS A 176 19.21 -2.57 1.90
CA LYS A 176 19.58 -2.51 3.32
C LYS A 176 18.34 -2.25 4.18
N VAL A 177 17.43 -3.22 4.23
CA VAL A 177 16.20 -3.19 4.99
C VAL A 177 16.36 -4.01 6.27
N ASP A 178 16.06 -3.43 7.43
CA ASP A 178 16.13 -4.12 8.71
C ASP A 178 14.90 -5.03 8.95
N ALA A 179 13.73 -4.60 8.51
CA ALA A 179 12.49 -5.39 8.59
C ALA A 179 11.43 -4.88 7.61
N ILE A 180 10.51 -5.78 7.25
CA ILE A 180 9.26 -5.50 6.56
C ILE A 180 8.13 -5.61 7.59
N LEU A 181 7.34 -4.55 7.74
CA LEU A 181 6.21 -4.50 8.66
C LEU A 181 4.91 -4.47 7.87
N ILE A 182 4.01 -5.42 8.09
CA ILE A 182 2.70 -5.44 7.43
C ILE A 182 1.61 -5.19 8.47
N THR A 183 0.73 -4.23 8.19
CA THR A 183 -0.32 -3.75 9.09
C THR A 183 -1.65 -3.54 8.34
N GLY A 184 -2.66 -3.07 9.03
CA GLY A 184 -4.01 -2.91 8.51
C GLY A 184 -4.89 -4.14 8.73
N GLY A 185 -6.18 -4.03 8.39
CA GLY A 185 -7.16 -5.10 8.63
C GLY A 185 -6.86 -6.39 7.86
N ILE A 186 -6.34 -6.28 6.63
CA ILE A 186 -6.00 -7.43 5.77
C ILE A 186 -4.83 -8.25 6.35
N ALA A 187 -3.98 -7.66 7.18
CA ALA A 187 -2.89 -8.38 7.85
C ALA A 187 -3.37 -9.48 8.83
N ASN A 188 -4.65 -9.53 9.17
CA ASN A 188 -5.25 -10.65 9.91
C ASN A 188 -5.40 -11.94 9.07
N SER A 189 -5.41 -11.83 7.73
CA SER A 189 -5.56 -13.00 6.86
C SER A 189 -4.24 -13.77 6.76
N LYS A 190 -4.13 -14.89 7.47
CA LYS A 190 -2.96 -15.77 7.34
C LYS A 190 -2.77 -16.25 5.88
N TYR A 191 -3.85 -16.54 5.17
CA TYR A 191 -3.83 -17.00 3.78
C TYR A 191 -3.12 -15.99 2.86
N LEU A 192 -3.44 -14.69 2.98
CA LEU A 192 -2.82 -13.64 2.18
C LEU A 192 -1.40 -13.33 2.66
N MET A 193 -1.17 -13.34 3.97
CA MET A 193 0.15 -13.07 4.53
C MET A 193 1.17 -14.12 4.12
N ASP A 194 0.81 -15.40 4.14
CA ASP A 194 1.69 -16.48 3.68
C ASP A 194 2.15 -16.25 2.23
N LYS A 195 1.23 -15.85 1.34
CA LYS A 195 1.55 -15.55 -0.08
C LYS A 195 2.49 -14.36 -0.26
N ILE A 196 2.35 -13.33 0.58
CA ILE A 196 3.24 -12.16 0.54
C ILE A 196 4.60 -12.50 1.15
N ILE A 197 4.62 -13.14 2.33
CA ILE A 197 5.85 -13.52 3.04
C ILE A 197 6.72 -14.42 2.15
N GLU A 198 6.15 -15.41 1.49
CA GLU A 198 6.88 -16.27 0.55
C GLU A 198 7.64 -15.46 -0.51
N ARG A 199 7.04 -14.37 -1.00
CA ARG A 199 7.60 -13.53 -2.07
C ARG A 199 8.62 -12.51 -1.61
N VAL A 200 8.60 -12.09 -0.33
CA VAL A 200 9.42 -10.95 0.14
C VAL A 200 10.41 -11.31 1.24
N SER A 201 10.34 -12.51 1.81
CA SER A 201 11.21 -12.97 2.91
C SER A 201 12.70 -12.97 2.56
N PHE A 202 13.06 -12.98 1.28
CA PHE A 202 14.44 -12.85 0.83
C PHE A 202 15.04 -11.46 1.04
N ILE A 203 14.19 -10.43 1.27
CA ILE A 203 14.61 -9.04 1.45
C ILE A 203 15.02 -8.80 2.91
N ALA A 204 14.13 -9.12 3.84
CA ALA A 204 14.30 -8.92 5.28
C ALA A 204 13.26 -9.71 6.08
N PRO A 205 13.43 -9.88 7.41
CA PRO A 205 12.39 -10.46 8.26
C PRO A 205 11.06 -9.70 8.14
N VAL A 206 9.96 -10.46 8.08
CA VAL A 206 8.60 -9.91 8.01
C VAL A 206 7.93 -10.01 9.37
N HIS A 207 7.39 -8.90 9.85
CA HIS A 207 6.62 -8.81 11.09
C HIS A 207 5.21 -8.31 10.82
N LEU A 208 4.23 -8.98 11.41
CA LEU A 208 2.82 -8.66 11.25
C LEU A 208 2.32 -7.84 12.44
N TYR A 209 1.68 -6.73 12.15
CA TYR A 209 1.01 -5.84 13.09
C TYR A 209 -0.44 -5.62 12.63
N PRO A 210 -1.33 -6.64 12.78
CA PRO A 210 -2.71 -6.55 12.32
C PRO A 210 -3.49 -5.43 13.02
N GLY A 211 -4.36 -4.74 12.28
CA GLY A 211 -5.17 -3.63 12.78
C GLY A 211 -4.56 -2.26 12.54
N GLU A 212 -5.12 -1.26 13.17
CA GLU A 212 -4.69 0.14 13.07
C GLU A 212 -4.12 0.60 14.41
N PHE A 213 -2.92 1.19 14.37
CA PHE A 213 -2.18 1.65 15.55
C PHE A 213 -2.08 3.18 15.55
N GLU A 214 -3.22 3.86 15.35
CA GLU A 214 -3.27 5.32 15.24
C GLU A 214 -3.34 6.06 16.60
N MET A 215 -3.01 5.39 17.69
CA MET A 215 -3.02 5.98 19.03
C MET A 215 -1.65 6.38 19.54
#